data_b83ee897c24f0c709aedddd63ebd9ff0
#
_entry.id   b83ee897c24f0c709aedddd63ebd9ff0
#
_cell.length_a   1.000
_cell.length_b   1.000
_cell.length_c   1.000
_cell.angle_alpha   90.00
_cell.angle_beta   90.00
_cell.angle_gamma   90.00
#
_symmetry.space_group_name_H-M   'P 1'
#
loop_
_entity.id
_entity.type
_entity.pdbx_description
1 polymer ?
#
loop_
_entity_poly.entity_id
_entity_poly.type
_entity_poly.pdbx_seq_one_letter_code
_entity_poly.pdbx_strand_id
1 'polypeptide(L)'
;GAIKFMQEFYGMDFQTAVQELLGQTITPLSHSPPKAIAKEEKKEFRLPEANTNMHRVYAYLIKQRFISPDIISHFAKQHTLYEDKEHHNAVFVGVDENGVPRQASKRSTNSYGNSFRITCQGSDTRYSFAHFGESKRLYVFEAPIDMMSFLTLYPNDWQKHSCIAMNGVYENAVLAALKNHSNLSEVILCVDNDEGGIEAVDRLKDILTENGYTDVKRLAPKFKDWNEVLKAKNGAAALPAVPHKRKEEYLHQIDGLKYLRCRPDKLTSQIYATFKNGQYRYLAEYALAGSAFFMPKTEQINSECKAFVWLQNKLKGSYKPYTDKGRKAPKQ
;
A
#
# COMPACT_ATOMS: atom_id res chain seq x y z
N GLY A 1 16.68 -6.47 12.05
CA GLY A 1 16.16 -7.78 12.47
C GLY A 1 17.12 -8.45 13.45
N ALA A 2 16.71 -9.56 14.07
CA ALA A 2 17.47 -10.23 15.14
C ALA A 2 18.92 -10.57 14.74
N ILE A 3 19.14 -11.05 13.52
CA ILE A 3 20.50 -11.36 13.03
C ILE A 3 21.38 -10.10 13.03
N LYS A 4 20.86 -8.98 12.51
CA LYS A 4 21.61 -7.71 12.48
C LYS A 4 21.90 -7.19 13.89
N PHE A 5 20.99 -7.36 14.82
CA PHE A 5 21.20 -7.05 16.24
C PHE A 5 22.34 -7.89 16.84
N MET A 6 22.36 -9.20 16.58
CA MET A 6 23.43 -10.09 17.03
C MET A 6 24.80 -9.70 16.45
N GLN A 7 24.83 -9.31 15.18
CA GLN A 7 26.05 -8.85 14.52
C GLN A 7 26.56 -7.51 15.09
N GLU A 8 25.67 -6.53 15.28
CA GLU A 8 26.06 -5.17 15.72
C GLU A 8 26.32 -5.08 17.23
N PHE A 9 25.55 -5.79 18.04
CA PHE A 9 25.60 -5.68 19.49
C PHE A 9 26.57 -6.69 20.13
N TYR A 10 26.62 -7.89 19.57
CA TYR A 10 27.51 -8.97 20.09
C TYR A 10 28.73 -9.22 19.20
N GLY A 11 28.89 -8.51 18.09
CA GLY A 11 30.05 -8.66 17.18
C GLY A 11 30.10 -10.00 16.45
N MET A 12 28.98 -10.71 16.33
CA MET A 12 28.93 -12.02 15.71
C MET A 12 28.94 -11.92 14.19
N ASP A 13 29.57 -12.88 13.51
CA ASP A 13 29.39 -13.03 12.07
C ASP A 13 27.96 -13.56 11.75
N PHE A 14 27.58 -13.51 10.46
CA PHE A 14 26.24 -13.91 10.03
C PHE A 14 25.91 -15.37 10.38
N GLN A 15 26.86 -16.30 10.18
CA GLN A 15 26.62 -17.72 10.44
C GLN A 15 26.44 -18.00 11.93
N THR A 16 27.30 -17.42 12.76
CA THR A 16 27.22 -17.53 14.22
C THR A 16 25.92 -16.93 14.74
N ALA A 17 25.52 -15.76 14.27
CA ALA A 17 24.25 -15.12 14.67
C ALA A 17 23.03 -15.97 14.29
N VAL A 18 23.02 -16.59 13.13
CA VAL A 18 21.94 -17.50 12.69
C VAL A 18 21.91 -18.77 13.55
N GLN A 19 23.05 -19.36 13.83
CA GLN A 19 23.14 -20.60 14.61
C GLN A 19 22.71 -20.36 16.07
N GLU A 20 23.11 -19.24 16.67
CA GLU A 20 22.69 -18.86 18.03
C GLU A 20 21.18 -18.65 18.11
N LEU A 21 20.60 -17.99 17.12
CA LEU A 21 19.14 -17.78 17.04
C LEU A 21 18.36 -19.06 16.79
N LEU A 22 18.99 -20.09 16.20
CA LEU A 22 18.38 -21.41 16.00
C LEU A 22 18.56 -22.35 17.20
N GLY A 23 19.25 -21.90 18.27
CA GLY A 23 19.51 -22.70 19.48
C GLY A 23 20.48 -23.87 19.26
N GLN A 24 21.33 -23.81 18.23
CA GLN A 24 22.34 -24.83 17.98
C GLN A 24 23.61 -24.48 18.76
N THR A 25 23.94 -25.30 19.74
CA THR A 25 25.15 -25.12 20.58
C THR A 25 26.41 -25.28 19.73
N ILE A 26 27.23 -24.24 19.68
CA ILE A 26 28.52 -24.28 18.99
C ILE A 26 29.64 -24.51 20.00
N THR A 27 30.55 -25.45 19.69
CA THR A 27 31.86 -25.52 20.32
C THR A 27 32.64 -24.26 19.97
N PRO A 28 33.27 -23.57 20.94
CA PRO A 28 33.95 -22.29 20.67
C PRO A 28 35.11 -22.52 19.71
N LEU A 29 34.99 -22.01 18.51
CA LEU A 29 36.12 -21.81 17.60
C LEU A 29 36.83 -20.52 17.99
N SER A 30 38.16 -20.55 18.06
CA SER A 30 39.04 -19.49 18.51
C SER A 30 38.67 -18.13 17.88
N HIS A 31 38.53 -17.12 18.74
CA HIS A 31 38.29 -15.74 18.36
C HIS A 31 39.42 -15.17 17.52
N SER A 32 39.19 -14.99 16.20
CA SER A 32 39.93 -13.99 15.45
C SER A 32 39.42 -12.61 15.87
N PRO A 33 40.29 -11.59 16.03
CA PRO A 33 39.85 -10.24 16.40
C PRO A 33 38.83 -9.73 15.35
N PRO A 34 37.81 -8.97 15.77
CA PRO A 34 36.80 -8.49 14.83
C PRO A 34 37.49 -7.69 13.74
N LYS A 35 37.33 -8.13 12.48
CA LYS A 35 37.66 -7.28 11.35
C LYS A 35 36.87 -5.99 11.53
N ALA A 36 37.58 -4.86 11.62
CA ALA A 36 36.97 -3.55 11.62
C ALA A 36 35.91 -3.52 10.51
N ILE A 37 34.65 -3.30 10.90
CA ILE A 37 33.54 -3.10 9.96
C ILE A 37 33.97 -1.90 9.12
N ALA A 38 34.42 -2.15 7.91
CA ALA A 38 34.65 -1.10 6.94
C ALA A 38 33.32 -0.34 6.87
N LYS A 39 33.31 0.94 7.22
CA LYS A 39 32.15 1.81 6.97
C LYS A 39 31.79 1.59 5.51
N GLU A 40 30.62 1.00 5.23
CA GLU A 40 30.12 0.94 3.86
C GLU A 40 30.16 2.37 3.34
N GLU A 41 31.05 2.63 2.40
CA GLU A 41 31.07 3.90 1.69
C GLU A 41 29.66 4.10 1.12
N LYS A 42 29.03 5.20 1.51
CA LYS A 42 27.70 5.58 0.96
C LYS A 42 27.86 5.67 -0.54
N LYS A 43 27.42 4.64 -1.24
CA LYS A 43 27.47 4.64 -2.69
C LYS A 43 26.63 5.79 -3.22
N GLU A 44 27.23 6.56 -4.12
CA GLU A 44 26.57 7.69 -4.77
C GLU A 44 25.32 7.21 -5.51
N PHE A 45 24.20 7.92 -5.34
CA PHE A 45 22.97 7.64 -6.08
C PHE A 45 23.16 7.97 -7.56
N ARG A 46 22.85 7.01 -8.41
CA ARG A 46 22.84 7.17 -9.86
C ARG A 46 21.56 6.62 -10.44
N LEU A 47 20.89 7.42 -11.26
CA LEU A 47 19.76 6.94 -12.03
C LEU A 47 20.17 5.87 -13.03
N PRO A 48 19.37 4.80 -13.20
CA PRO A 48 19.51 3.90 -14.33
C PRO A 48 19.40 4.67 -15.65
N GLU A 49 20.25 4.32 -16.62
CA GLU A 49 20.22 4.93 -17.95
C GLU A 49 18.86 4.69 -18.62
N ALA A 50 18.26 5.75 -19.14
CA ALA A 50 16.97 5.66 -19.82
C ALA A 50 17.10 5.02 -21.21
N ASN A 51 16.14 4.15 -21.55
CA ASN A 51 16.00 3.64 -22.91
C ASN A 51 15.47 4.73 -23.86
N THR A 52 15.66 4.57 -25.15
CA THR A 52 15.18 5.49 -26.19
C THR A 52 13.66 5.49 -26.35
N ASN A 53 12.98 4.46 -25.83
CA ASN A 53 11.53 4.32 -25.84
C ASN A 53 11.05 3.62 -24.57
N MET A 54 9.71 3.54 -24.40
CA MET A 54 9.09 2.91 -23.24
C MET A 54 8.11 1.77 -23.63
N HIS A 55 8.34 1.10 -24.76
CA HIS A 55 7.38 0.16 -25.31
C HIS A 55 7.06 -1.00 -24.35
N ARG A 56 8.08 -1.56 -23.68
CA ARG A 56 7.86 -2.66 -22.72
C ARG A 56 7.14 -2.18 -21.45
N VAL A 57 7.52 -1.02 -20.95
CA VAL A 57 6.87 -0.42 -19.77
C VAL A 57 5.40 -0.12 -20.06
N TYR A 58 5.08 0.50 -21.21
CA TYR A 58 3.68 0.72 -21.62
C TYR A 58 2.92 -0.60 -21.77
N ALA A 59 3.50 -1.58 -22.47
CA ALA A 59 2.86 -2.88 -22.63
C ALA A 59 2.60 -3.57 -21.28
N TYR A 60 3.54 -3.53 -20.38
CA TYR A 60 3.43 -4.09 -19.03
C TYR A 60 2.34 -3.39 -18.21
N LEU A 61 2.40 -2.07 -18.12
CA LEU A 61 1.47 -1.29 -17.29
C LEU A 61 0.04 -1.32 -17.83
N ILE A 62 -0.15 -1.29 -19.17
CA ILE A 62 -1.47 -1.34 -19.78
C ILE A 62 -2.03 -2.77 -19.76
N LYS A 63 -1.29 -3.75 -20.28
CA LYS A 63 -1.84 -5.09 -20.54
C LYS A 63 -1.87 -5.98 -19.31
N GLN A 64 -0.88 -5.83 -18.39
CA GLN A 64 -0.80 -6.69 -17.21
C GLN A 64 -1.32 -5.99 -15.95
N ARG A 65 -1.23 -4.66 -15.89
CA ARG A 65 -1.62 -3.87 -14.73
C ARG A 65 -2.89 -3.05 -14.95
N PHE A 66 -3.40 -2.97 -16.19
CA PHE A 66 -4.61 -2.23 -16.57
C PHE A 66 -4.56 -0.72 -16.27
N ILE A 67 -3.38 -0.16 -16.10
CA ILE A 67 -3.19 1.26 -15.80
C ILE A 67 -3.51 2.08 -17.07
N SER A 68 -4.24 3.18 -16.88
CA SER A 68 -4.61 4.09 -17.98
C SER A 68 -3.38 4.66 -18.68
N PRO A 69 -3.35 4.69 -20.02
CA PRO A 69 -2.30 5.36 -20.79
C PRO A 69 -2.10 6.83 -20.40
N ASP A 70 -3.15 7.54 -20.00
CA ASP A 70 -3.06 8.95 -19.60
C ASP A 70 -2.26 9.10 -18.30
N ILE A 71 -2.48 8.21 -17.32
CA ILE A 71 -1.70 8.19 -16.08
C ILE A 71 -0.23 7.87 -16.37
N ILE A 72 0.04 6.87 -17.21
CA ILE A 72 1.42 6.51 -17.58
C ILE A 72 2.10 7.71 -18.28
N SER A 73 1.41 8.32 -19.25
CA SER A 73 1.92 9.44 -20.02
C SER A 73 2.17 10.69 -19.17
N HIS A 74 1.37 10.93 -18.14
CA HIS A 74 1.58 12.01 -17.19
C HIS A 74 2.94 11.90 -16.50
N PHE A 75 3.23 10.75 -15.89
CA PHE A 75 4.50 10.53 -15.19
C PHE A 75 5.69 10.38 -16.15
N ALA A 76 5.48 9.84 -17.34
CA ALA A 76 6.51 9.77 -18.37
C ALA A 76 6.95 11.16 -18.85
N LYS A 77 5.99 12.09 -19.06
CA LYS A 77 6.29 13.49 -19.44
C LYS A 77 7.04 14.25 -18.36
N GLN A 78 6.84 13.89 -17.10
CA GLN A 78 7.58 14.45 -15.96
C GLN A 78 8.94 13.79 -15.75
N HIS A 79 9.32 12.80 -16.56
CA HIS A 79 10.54 12.01 -16.40
C HIS A 79 10.65 11.28 -15.04
N THR A 80 9.53 11.09 -14.34
CA THR A 80 9.46 10.33 -13.09
C THR A 80 9.11 8.86 -13.31
N LEU A 81 8.73 8.49 -14.55
CA LEU A 81 8.53 7.11 -14.99
C LEU A 81 9.21 6.92 -16.35
N TYR A 82 10.08 5.94 -16.46
CA TYR A 82 10.72 5.58 -17.72
C TYR A 82 11.14 4.10 -17.79
N GLU A 83 11.60 3.65 -18.94
CA GLU A 83 12.16 2.32 -19.18
C GLU A 83 13.67 2.35 -19.04
N ASP A 84 14.30 1.45 -18.24
CA ASP A 84 15.75 1.37 -18.20
C ASP A 84 16.29 0.70 -19.49
N LYS A 85 17.46 1.15 -19.93
CA LYS A 85 18.11 0.70 -21.17
C LYS A 85 18.63 -0.73 -21.07
N GLU A 86 19.10 -1.11 -19.91
CA GLU A 86 19.83 -2.37 -19.72
C GLU A 86 18.89 -3.59 -19.69
N HIS A 87 17.78 -3.50 -18.97
CA HIS A 87 16.88 -4.64 -18.73
C HIS A 87 15.41 -4.35 -19.07
N HIS A 88 15.12 -3.16 -19.57
CA HIS A 88 13.76 -2.71 -19.90
C HIS A 88 12.79 -2.74 -18.73
N ASN A 89 13.28 -2.51 -17.53
CA ASN A 89 12.44 -2.40 -16.34
C ASN A 89 11.71 -1.05 -16.28
N ALA A 90 10.57 -1.01 -15.60
CA ALA A 90 9.96 0.26 -15.24
C ALA A 90 10.73 0.89 -14.08
N VAL A 91 11.19 2.13 -14.28
CA VAL A 91 11.89 2.94 -13.28
C VAL A 91 10.95 4.02 -12.79
N PHE A 92 10.73 4.07 -11.48
CA PHE A 92 9.93 5.08 -10.78
C PHE A 92 10.88 5.96 -9.98
N VAL A 93 10.80 7.27 -10.19
CA VAL A 93 11.76 8.24 -9.65
C VAL A 93 11.10 9.14 -8.62
N GLY A 94 11.75 9.30 -7.48
CA GLY A 94 11.46 10.35 -6.50
C GLY A 94 12.43 11.53 -6.69
N VAL A 95 11.86 12.73 -6.78
CA VAL A 95 12.61 13.98 -6.96
C VAL A 95 12.49 14.87 -5.72
N ASP A 96 13.47 15.73 -5.52
CA ASP A 96 13.39 16.78 -4.50
C ASP A 96 12.59 18.00 -5.00
N GLU A 97 12.50 19.04 -4.18
CA GLU A 97 11.74 20.27 -4.43
C GLU A 97 12.27 21.06 -5.64
N ASN A 98 13.50 20.79 -6.07
CA ASN A 98 14.12 21.39 -7.24
C ASN A 98 14.00 20.51 -8.48
N GLY A 99 13.27 19.37 -8.39
CA GLY A 99 13.12 18.40 -9.46
C GLY A 99 14.36 17.52 -9.67
N VAL A 100 15.31 17.54 -8.73
CA VAL A 100 16.53 16.70 -8.83
C VAL A 100 16.21 15.28 -8.36
N PRO A 101 16.50 14.24 -9.16
CA PRO A 101 16.31 12.86 -8.75
C PRO A 101 17.15 12.49 -7.52
N ARG A 102 16.49 11.93 -6.50
CA ARG A 102 17.10 11.51 -5.24
C ARG A 102 16.89 10.03 -4.93
N GLN A 103 15.88 9.43 -5.53
CA GLN A 103 15.51 8.04 -5.31
C GLN A 103 15.01 7.45 -6.63
N ALA A 104 15.26 6.17 -6.84
CA ALA A 104 14.61 5.41 -7.89
C ALA A 104 14.33 3.99 -7.44
N SER A 105 13.22 3.44 -7.89
CA SER A 105 12.90 2.03 -7.76
C SER A 105 12.64 1.41 -9.13
N LYS A 106 13.06 0.15 -9.29
CA LYS A 106 12.88 -0.62 -10.52
C LYS A 106 11.87 -1.74 -10.31
N ARG A 107 11.00 -1.93 -11.29
CA ARG A 107 10.07 -3.05 -11.37
C ARG A 107 10.30 -3.82 -12.65
N SER A 108 10.50 -5.13 -12.54
CA SER A 108 10.60 -6.02 -13.70
C SER A 108 9.31 -5.96 -14.53
N THR A 109 9.48 -5.79 -15.85
CA THR A 109 8.39 -5.86 -16.84
C THR A 109 8.24 -7.24 -17.46
N ASN A 110 9.08 -8.22 -17.06
CA ASN A 110 9.08 -9.56 -17.62
C ASN A 110 7.79 -10.31 -17.28
N SER A 111 7.24 -10.99 -18.29
CA SER A 111 6.06 -11.86 -18.16
C SER A 111 6.44 -13.27 -17.72
N TYR A 112 7.69 -13.65 -17.83
CA TYR A 112 8.23 -14.98 -17.53
C TYR A 112 9.34 -14.88 -16.50
N GLY A 113 9.40 -15.84 -15.57
CA GLY A 113 10.38 -15.89 -14.50
C GLY A 113 10.02 -15.03 -13.28
N ASN A 114 11.00 -14.81 -12.41
CA ASN A 114 10.79 -14.08 -11.16
C ASN A 114 10.67 -12.56 -11.43
N SER A 115 9.52 -12.00 -11.07
CA SER A 115 9.37 -10.56 -11.05
C SER A 115 10.01 -9.99 -9.78
N PHE A 116 10.74 -8.87 -9.91
CA PHE A 116 11.36 -8.20 -8.77
C PHE A 116 10.96 -6.75 -8.65
N ARG A 117 11.12 -6.24 -7.44
CA ARG A 117 11.09 -4.82 -7.11
C ARG A 117 12.34 -4.52 -6.29
N ILE A 118 13.11 -3.51 -6.70
CA ILE A 118 14.34 -3.13 -6.03
C ILE A 118 14.49 -1.61 -6.01
N THR A 119 14.95 -1.06 -4.89
CA THR A 119 15.36 0.34 -4.79
C THR A 119 16.80 0.47 -5.30
N CYS A 120 17.08 1.47 -6.13
CA CYS A 120 18.41 1.74 -6.63
C CYS A 120 19.34 2.14 -5.50
N GLN A 121 20.59 1.67 -5.60
CA GLN A 121 21.58 1.90 -4.56
C GLN A 121 21.90 3.39 -4.40
N GLY A 122 22.13 3.84 -3.18
CA GLY A 122 22.39 5.25 -2.87
C GLY A 122 21.14 6.13 -2.83
N SER A 123 19.96 5.57 -3.07
CA SER A 123 18.68 6.30 -2.99
C SER A 123 18.45 6.93 -1.61
N ASP A 124 17.96 8.16 -1.61
CA ASP A 124 17.52 8.85 -0.41
C ASP A 124 16.05 8.51 -0.11
N THR A 125 15.80 7.82 0.98
CA THR A 125 14.46 7.34 1.35
C THR A 125 13.49 8.44 1.75
N ARG A 126 13.93 9.70 1.88
CA ARG A 126 13.08 10.87 2.09
C ARG A 126 12.28 11.24 0.84
N TYR A 127 12.70 10.77 -0.32
CA TYR A 127 12.05 11.04 -1.60
C TYR A 127 11.50 9.74 -2.18
N SER A 128 10.40 9.85 -2.90
CA SER A 128 9.80 8.69 -3.54
C SER A 128 8.94 9.12 -4.73
N PHE A 129 8.48 8.14 -5.50
CA PHE A 129 7.57 8.38 -6.62
C PHE A 129 6.29 9.03 -6.09
N ALA A 130 6.00 10.26 -6.56
CA ALA A 130 4.93 11.09 -6.05
C ALA A 130 4.33 12.02 -7.12
N HIS A 131 3.17 12.55 -6.79
CA HIS A 131 2.52 13.69 -7.43
C HIS A 131 2.03 14.63 -6.34
N PHE A 132 2.28 15.94 -6.48
CA PHE A 132 1.84 16.94 -5.52
C PHE A 132 0.84 17.89 -6.17
N GLY A 133 -0.35 17.98 -5.59
CA GLY A 133 -1.43 18.87 -5.97
C GLY A 133 -1.69 19.96 -4.91
N GLU A 134 -2.72 20.77 -5.14
CA GLU A 134 -3.03 21.96 -4.31
C GLU A 134 -3.88 21.62 -3.08
N SER A 135 -4.53 20.45 -3.03
CA SER A 135 -5.41 20.10 -1.93
C SER A 135 -4.63 19.79 -0.65
N LYS A 136 -5.33 19.81 0.48
CA LYS A 136 -4.74 19.45 1.78
C LYS A 136 -4.50 17.95 1.99
N ARG A 137 -4.87 17.09 1.02
CA ARG A 137 -4.85 15.65 1.14
C ARG A 137 -3.60 15.02 0.56
N LEU A 138 -2.98 14.13 1.33
CA LEU A 138 -1.91 13.24 0.87
C LEU A 138 -2.41 11.79 0.92
N TYR A 139 -2.51 11.15 -0.24
CA TYR A 139 -2.79 9.73 -0.37
C TYR A 139 -1.47 8.94 -0.38
N VAL A 140 -1.35 7.95 0.50
CA VAL A 140 -0.10 7.22 0.75
C VAL A 140 -0.27 5.76 0.36
N PHE A 141 0.58 5.26 -0.54
CA PHE A 141 0.56 3.91 -1.09
C PHE A 141 1.84 3.14 -0.77
N GLU A 142 1.80 1.82 -0.78
CA GLU A 142 3.01 1.01 -0.61
C GLU A 142 3.90 1.01 -1.84
N ALA A 143 3.32 0.98 -3.05
CA ALA A 143 4.06 0.89 -4.30
C ALA A 143 3.53 1.84 -5.38
N PRO A 144 4.40 2.26 -6.33
CA PRO A 144 4.01 3.10 -7.45
C PRO A 144 2.88 2.51 -8.30
N ILE A 145 2.84 1.19 -8.48
CA ILE A 145 1.79 0.51 -9.25
C ILE A 145 0.42 0.67 -8.56
N ASP A 146 0.36 0.59 -7.23
CA ASP A 146 -0.88 0.77 -6.49
C ASP A 146 -1.37 2.22 -6.57
N MET A 147 -0.46 3.18 -6.43
CA MET A 147 -0.76 4.59 -6.66
C MET A 147 -1.33 4.84 -8.06
N MET A 148 -0.66 4.38 -9.12
CA MET A 148 -1.13 4.56 -10.50
C MET A 148 -2.44 3.82 -10.77
N SER A 149 -2.66 2.66 -10.14
CA SER A 149 -3.91 1.91 -10.20
C SER A 149 -5.06 2.67 -9.56
N PHE A 150 -4.82 3.27 -8.41
CA PHE A 150 -5.77 4.13 -7.72
C PHE A 150 -6.16 5.35 -8.58
N LEU A 151 -5.18 6.04 -9.17
CA LEU A 151 -5.42 7.16 -10.07
C LEU A 151 -6.22 6.74 -11.34
N THR A 152 -5.99 5.53 -11.83
CA THR A 152 -6.77 4.95 -12.95
C THR A 152 -8.22 4.64 -12.54
N LEU A 153 -8.43 4.16 -11.32
CA LEU A 153 -9.77 3.87 -10.78
C LEU A 153 -10.58 5.14 -10.56
N TYR A 154 -9.90 6.24 -10.17
CA TYR A 154 -10.48 7.51 -9.78
C TYR A 154 -9.89 8.67 -10.58
N PRO A 155 -10.20 8.76 -11.89
CA PRO A 155 -9.53 9.69 -12.80
C PRO A 155 -9.98 11.15 -12.63
N ASN A 156 -11.10 11.40 -11.93
CA ASN A 156 -11.66 12.74 -11.82
C ASN A 156 -10.87 13.58 -10.80
N ASP A 157 -10.34 14.71 -11.27
CA ASP A 157 -9.68 15.71 -10.40
C ASP A 157 -8.49 15.21 -9.57
N TRP A 158 -7.91 14.05 -9.90
CA TRP A 158 -6.82 13.47 -9.13
C TRP A 158 -5.59 14.39 -9.03
N GLN A 159 -5.36 15.19 -10.07
CA GLN A 159 -4.23 16.14 -10.10
C GLN A 159 -4.30 17.20 -9.00
N LYS A 160 -5.49 17.46 -8.45
CA LYS A 160 -5.66 18.37 -7.32
C LYS A 160 -5.15 17.80 -6.00
N HIS A 161 -5.01 16.48 -5.90
CA HIS A 161 -4.60 15.78 -4.69
C HIS A 161 -3.15 15.35 -4.75
N SER A 162 -2.50 15.27 -3.60
CA SER A 162 -1.15 14.75 -3.51
C SER A 162 -1.17 13.24 -3.26
N CYS A 163 -0.27 12.53 -3.95
CA CYS A 163 -0.12 11.09 -3.87
C CYS A 163 1.35 10.72 -3.76
N ILE A 164 1.70 9.78 -2.89
CA ILE A 164 3.07 9.28 -2.72
C ILE A 164 3.09 7.77 -2.52
N ALA A 165 4.07 7.12 -3.13
CA ALA A 165 4.34 5.69 -2.94
C ALA A 165 5.58 5.52 -2.05
N MET A 166 5.45 4.85 -0.90
CA MET A 166 6.55 4.67 0.06
C MET A 166 7.68 3.76 -0.42
N ASN A 167 7.45 2.94 -1.46
CA ASN A 167 8.33 1.84 -1.89
C ASN A 167 8.59 0.79 -0.80
N GLY A 168 7.57 0.46 -0.05
CA GLY A 168 7.52 -0.38 1.14
C GLY A 168 6.57 0.24 2.15
N VAL A 169 6.89 0.09 3.42
CA VAL A 169 6.04 0.58 4.52
C VAL A 169 6.79 1.56 5.45
N TYR A 170 7.78 2.29 4.91
CA TYR A 170 8.60 3.23 5.69
C TYR A 170 8.06 4.66 5.58
N GLU A 171 8.05 5.37 6.69
CA GLU A 171 7.47 6.70 6.87
C GLU A 171 8.28 7.85 6.29
N ASN A 172 9.58 7.67 6.02
CA ASN A 172 10.51 8.75 5.71
C ASN A 172 10.03 9.68 4.57
N ALA A 173 9.54 9.09 3.47
CA ALA A 173 9.04 9.88 2.33
C ALA A 173 7.75 10.63 2.66
N VAL A 174 6.88 10.05 3.48
CA VAL A 174 5.64 10.68 3.92
C VAL A 174 5.92 11.88 4.82
N LEU A 175 6.80 11.71 5.82
CA LEU A 175 7.20 12.79 6.72
C LEU A 175 7.91 13.93 5.99
N ALA A 176 8.79 13.61 5.03
CA ALA A 176 9.46 14.61 4.20
C ALA A 176 8.44 15.38 3.33
N ALA A 177 7.51 14.68 2.68
CA ALA A 177 6.46 15.31 1.90
C ALA A 177 5.60 16.27 2.74
N LEU A 178 5.15 15.84 3.92
CA LEU A 178 4.35 16.66 4.82
C LEU A 178 5.12 17.88 5.34
N LYS A 179 6.43 17.76 5.57
CA LYS A 179 7.27 18.86 5.99
C LYS A 179 7.49 19.90 4.89
N ASN A 180 7.66 19.43 3.63
CA ASN A 180 8.02 20.27 2.51
C ASN A 180 6.80 20.92 1.83
N HIS A 181 5.59 20.38 2.06
CA HIS A 181 4.33 20.88 1.51
C HIS A 181 3.39 21.29 2.63
N SER A 182 3.46 22.53 3.06
CA SER A 182 2.72 23.09 4.22
C SER A 182 1.19 23.09 4.05
N ASN A 183 0.67 22.95 2.82
CA ASN A 183 -0.75 22.78 2.55
C ASN A 183 -1.29 21.41 2.96
N LEU A 184 -0.42 20.41 3.12
CA LEU A 184 -0.83 19.05 3.45
C LEU A 184 -1.12 18.92 4.95
N SER A 185 -2.33 18.50 5.29
CA SER A 185 -2.78 18.32 6.69
C SER A 185 -3.68 17.11 6.90
N GLU A 186 -4.18 16.48 5.83
CA GLU A 186 -5.02 15.29 5.89
C GLU A 186 -4.28 14.13 5.20
N VAL A 187 -3.95 13.06 5.95
CA VAL A 187 -3.23 11.89 5.42
C VAL A 187 -4.21 10.73 5.26
N ILE A 188 -4.26 10.16 4.04
CA ILE A 188 -5.08 9.00 3.73
C ILE A 188 -4.16 7.82 3.44
N LEU A 189 -4.09 6.86 4.35
CA LEU A 189 -3.31 5.63 4.19
C LEU A 189 -4.06 4.66 3.26
N CYS A 190 -3.53 4.50 2.05
CA CYS A 190 -4.05 3.63 1.00
C CYS A 190 -3.17 2.37 0.84
N VAL A 191 -2.62 1.89 1.93
CA VAL A 191 -1.74 0.72 1.98
C VAL A 191 -2.50 -0.58 1.73
N ASP A 192 -1.76 -1.64 1.42
CA ASP A 192 -2.29 -2.95 1.06
C ASP A 192 -3.24 -3.50 2.15
N ASN A 193 -4.16 -4.35 1.74
CA ASN A 193 -5.12 -5.00 2.64
C ASN A 193 -4.68 -6.46 2.89
N ASP A 194 -3.41 -6.60 3.22
CA ASP A 194 -2.77 -7.81 3.70
C ASP A 194 -2.19 -7.59 5.11
N GLU A 195 -1.59 -8.61 5.70
CA GLU A 195 -1.10 -8.55 7.07
C GLU A 195 -0.05 -7.44 7.27
N GLY A 196 0.89 -7.31 6.33
CA GLY A 196 1.96 -6.30 6.39
C GLY A 196 1.43 -4.87 6.30
N GLY A 197 0.53 -4.60 5.33
CA GLY A 197 -0.10 -3.29 5.17
C GLY A 197 -0.99 -2.91 6.35
N ILE A 198 -1.73 -3.88 6.92
CA ILE A 198 -2.57 -3.66 8.11
C ILE A 198 -1.72 -3.31 9.34
N GLU A 199 -0.61 -4.02 9.58
CA GLU A 199 0.32 -3.71 10.67
C GLU A 199 0.98 -2.34 10.49
N ALA A 200 1.28 -1.98 9.24
CA ALA A 200 1.86 -0.68 8.92
C ALA A 200 0.93 0.49 9.27
N VAL A 201 -0.39 0.32 9.21
CA VAL A 201 -1.36 1.39 9.54
C VAL A 201 -1.19 1.88 10.97
N ASP A 202 -1.13 0.97 11.95
CA ASP A 202 -1.00 1.34 13.36
C ASP A 202 0.32 2.09 13.60
N ARG A 203 1.41 1.56 13.06
CA ARG A 203 2.73 2.16 13.18
C ARG A 203 2.81 3.53 12.51
N LEU A 204 2.33 3.65 11.28
CA LEU A 204 2.32 4.93 10.56
C LEU A 204 1.45 5.97 11.26
N LYS A 205 0.28 5.57 11.78
CA LYS A 205 -0.57 6.46 12.55
C LYS A 205 0.15 7.00 13.78
N ASP A 206 0.79 6.12 14.55
CA ASP A 206 1.50 6.52 15.77
C ASP A 206 2.64 7.50 15.42
N ILE A 207 3.49 7.19 14.44
CA ILE A 207 4.59 8.04 13.98
C ILE A 207 4.09 9.40 13.46
N LEU A 208 3.03 9.42 12.65
CA LEU A 208 2.46 10.66 12.13
C LEU A 208 1.90 11.53 13.26
N THR A 209 1.21 10.92 14.23
CA THR A 209 0.66 11.62 15.40
C THR A 209 1.78 12.22 16.27
N GLU A 210 2.84 11.50 16.51
CA GLU A 210 4.03 11.98 17.24
C GLU A 210 4.72 13.17 16.55
N ASN A 211 4.59 13.23 15.21
CA ASN A 211 5.09 14.36 14.41
C ASN A 211 4.05 15.48 14.20
N GLY A 212 2.91 15.45 14.89
CA GLY A 212 1.90 16.49 14.90
C GLY A 212 0.80 16.36 13.84
N TYR A 213 0.80 15.29 13.03
CA TYR A 213 -0.22 15.01 12.01
C TYR A 213 -1.31 14.10 12.57
N THR A 214 -2.42 14.67 13.02
CA THR A 214 -3.50 13.95 13.72
C THR A 214 -4.68 13.57 12.81
N ASP A 215 -4.88 14.25 11.67
CA ASP A 215 -5.95 13.92 10.70
C ASP A 215 -5.48 12.79 9.76
N VAL A 216 -5.35 11.59 10.33
CA VAL A 216 -4.92 10.38 9.63
C VAL A 216 -6.09 9.43 9.49
N LYS A 217 -6.38 9.03 8.25
CA LYS A 217 -7.45 8.09 7.89
C LYS A 217 -6.87 6.91 7.12
N ARG A 218 -7.61 5.82 7.04
CA ARG A 218 -7.30 4.71 6.14
C ARG A 218 -8.38 4.58 5.08
N LEU A 219 -7.95 4.30 3.84
CA LEU A 219 -8.79 3.86 2.74
C LEU A 219 -8.22 2.53 2.22
N ALA A 220 -8.81 1.41 2.63
CA ALA A 220 -8.34 0.09 2.22
C ALA A 220 -8.88 -0.32 0.85
N PRO A 221 -8.07 -1.01 0.01
CA PRO A 221 -8.58 -1.62 -1.21
C PRO A 221 -9.54 -2.77 -0.89
N LYS A 222 -10.52 -3.02 -1.76
CA LYS A 222 -11.48 -4.14 -1.64
C LYS A 222 -10.84 -5.52 -1.86
N PHE A 223 -9.71 -5.54 -2.51
CA PHE A 223 -8.87 -6.71 -2.75
C PHE A 223 -7.54 -6.55 -2.00
N LYS A 224 -6.58 -7.43 -2.25
CA LYS A 224 -5.29 -7.38 -1.58
C LYS A 224 -4.62 -6.00 -1.68
N ASP A 225 -4.61 -5.41 -2.85
CA ASP A 225 -4.03 -4.10 -3.15
C ASP A 225 -4.85 -3.35 -4.21
N TRP A 226 -4.47 -2.12 -4.55
CA TRP A 226 -5.20 -1.29 -5.52
C TRP A 226 -5.07 -1.80 -6.94
N ASN A 227 -3.96 -2.47 -7.29
CA ASN A 227 -3.85 -3.10 -8.61
C ASN A 227 -4.77 -4.31 -8.74
N GLU A 228 -4.97 -5.08 -7.68
CA GLU A 228 -5.94 -6.18 -7.68
C GLU A 228 -7.40 -5.67 -7.81
N VAL A 229 -7.72 -4.50 -7.23
CA VAL A 229 -9.02 -3.84 -7.45
C VAL A 229 -9.20 -3.49 -8.94
N LEU A 230 -8.16 -2.91 -9.55
CA LEU A 230 -8.19 -2.52 -10.97
C LEU A 230 -8.30 -3.73 -11.90
N LYS A 231 -7.58 -4.82 -11.63
CA LYS A 231 -7.70 -6.10 -12.34
C LYS A 231 -9.13 -6.64 -12.27
N ALA A 232 -9.72 -6.70 -11.07
CA ALA A 232 -11.08 -7.17 -10.87
C ALA A 232 -12.10 -6.33 -11.67
N LYS A 233 -11.92 -5.01 -11.71
CA LYS A 233 -12.75 -4.10 -12.50
C LYS A 233 -12.68 -4.40 -14.00
N ASN A 234 -11.53 -4.86 -14.49
CA ASN A 234 -11.31 -5.25 -15.88
C ASN A 234 -11.61 -6.74 -16.16
N GLY A 235 -12.25 -7.45 -15.24
CA GLY A 235 -12.64 -8.86 -15.42
C GLY A 235 -11.48 -9.86 -15.32
N ALA A 236 -10.30 -9.43 -14.89
CA ALA A 236 -9.16 -10.31 -14.68
C ALA A 236 -9.18 -10.93 -13.27
N ALA A 237 -8.51 -12.08 -13.11
CA ALA A 237 -8.34 -12.70 -11.81
C ALA A 237 -7.61 -11.77 -10.85
N ALA A 238 -8.15 -11.60 -9.63
CA ALA A 238 -7.64 -10.71 -8.62
C ALA A 238 -7.47 -11.43 -7.26
N LEU A 239 -6.42 -11.10 -6.53
CA LEU A 239 -6.14 -11.65 -5.22
C LEU A 239 -7.08 -11.00 -4.18
N PRO A 240 -7.82 -11.79 -3.40
CA PRO A 240 -8.75 -11.27 -2.41
C PRO A 240 -8.01 -10.64 -1.23
N ALA A 241 -8.65 -9.67 -0.61
CA ALA A 241 -8.29 -9.24 0.74
C ALA A 241 -8.64 -10.34 1.75
N VAL A 242 -7.86 -10.44 2.81
CA VAL A 242 -8.10 -11.39 3.89
C VAL A 242 -8.40 -10.62 5.17
N PRO A 243 -9.49 -10.93 5.89
CA PRO A 243 -9.80 -10.25 7.14
C PRO A 243 -8.74 -10.57 8.20
N HIS A 244 -8.35 -9.55 8.95
CA HIS A 244 -7.42 -9.73 10.05
C HIS A 244 -8.10 -10.40 11.25
N LYS A 245 -7.56 -11.50 11.75
CA LYS A 245 -8.19 -12.33 12.79
C LYS A 245 -8.25 -11.68 14.19
N ARG A 246 -7.49 -10.62 14.43
CA ARG A 246 -7.30 -10.08 15.80
C ARG A 246 -8.56 -9.65 16.51
N LYS A 247 -9.61 -9.24 15.81
CA LYS A 247 -10.84 -8.69 16.40
C LYS A 247 -12.06 -8.98 15.54
N GLU A 248 -12.16 -10.19 15.02
CA GLU A 248 -13.33 -10.61 14.26
C GLU A 248 -14.57 -10.67 15.16
N GLU A 249 -15.67 -10.17 14.65
CA GLU A 249 -16.97 -10.25 15.28
C GLU A 249 -18.00 -10.68 14.24
N TYR A 250 -18.70 -11.75 14.55
CA TYR A 250 -19.85 -12.16 13.77
C TYR A 250 -20.98 -11.14 13.93
N LEU A 251 -21.44 -10.59 12.84
CA LEU A 251 -22.51 -9.60 12.86
C LEU A 251 -23.86 -10.21 12.51
N HIS A 252 -23.94 -10.91 11.40
CA HIS A 252 -25.22 -11.42 10.91
C HIS A 252 -25.04 -12.43 9.77
N GLN A 253 -26.11 -13.18 9.49
CA GLN A 253 -26.22 -14.04 8.32
C GLN A 253 -27.40 -13.58 7.46
N ILE A 254 -27.13 -13.30 6.18
CA ILE A 254 -28.13 -12.87 5.20
C ILE A 254 -27.95 -13.72 3.96
N ASP A 255 -29.04 -14.30 3.46
CA ASP A 255 -29.03 -15.13 2.24
C ASP A 255 -27.96 -16.23 2.22
N GLY A 256 -27.70 -16.82 3.39
CA GLY A 256 -26.70 -17.88 3.57
C GLY A 256 -25.25 -17.41 3.66
N LEU A 257 -24.99 -16.12 3.53
CA LEU A 257 -23.67 -15.52 3.72
C LEU A 257 -23.50 -15.02 5.16
N LYS A 258 -22.36 -15.33 5.76
CA LYS A 258 -21.98 -14.79 7.06
C LYS A 258 -21.26 -13.47 6.85
N TYR A 259 -21.69 -12.46 7.57
CA TYR A 259 -21.06 -11.14 7.60
C TYR A 259 -20.22 -11.01 8.86
N LEU A 260 -18.97 -10.64 8.69
CA LEU A 260 -18.00 -10.50 9.77
C LEU A 260 -17.51 -9.05 9.82
N ARG A 261 -17.41 -8.51 11.02
CA ARG A 261 -16.68 -7.29 11.28
C ARG A 261 -15.29 -7.65 11.75
N CYS A 262 -14.30 -7.04 11.13
CA CYS A 262 -12.90 -7.11 11.56
C CYS A 262 -12.43 -5.69 11.89
N ARG A 263 -11.72 -5.53 12.99
CA ARG A 263 -11.01 -4.30 13.35
C ARG A 263 -9.52 -4.54 13.19
N PRO A 264 -9.00 -4.42 11.97
CA PRO A 264 -7.60 -4.77 11.70
C PRO A 264 -6.63 -3.80 12.37
N ASP A 265 -7.03 -2.55 12.52
CA ASP A 265 -6.19 -1.46 13.02
C ASP A 265 -7.00 -0.44 13.84
N LYS A 266 -6.31 0.61 14.32
CA LYS A 266 -6.88 1.67 15.16
C LYS A 266 -7.81 2.63 14.41
N LEU A 267 -7.78 2.62 13.09
CA LEU A 267 -8.52 3.59 12.26
C LEU A 267 -9.78 3.02 11.65
N THR A 268 -9.83 1.71 11.43
CA THR A 268 -10.83 1.10 10.58
C THR A 268 -11.61 -0.04 11.21
N SER A 269 -12.81 -0.23 10.70
CA SER A 269 -13.61 -1.42 10.87
C SER A 269 -14.00 -1.92 9.48
N GLN A 270 -13.62 -3.13 9.15
CA GLN A 270 -13.86 -3.74 7.85
C GLN A 270 -14.97 -4.78 7.93
N ILE A 271 -15.78 -4.88 6.88
CA ILE A 271 -16.87 -5.84 6.79
C ILE A 271 -16.60 -6.77 5.62
N TYR A 272 -16.71 -8.05 5.89
CA TYR A 272 -16.52 -9.13 4.93
C TYR A 272 -17.76 -10.02 4.87
N ALA A 273 -18.01 -10.58 3.68
CA ALA A 273 -18.90 -11.73 3.53
C ALA A 273 -18.08 -13.01 3.33
N THR A 274 -18.51 -14.09 3.96
CA THR A 274 -17.93 -15.41 3.73
C THR A 274 -18.79 -16.19 2.75
N PHE A 275 -18.14 -16.83 1.77
CA PHE A 275 -18.76 -17.73 0.81
C PHE A 275 -18.75 -19.18 1.30
N LYS A 276 -19.58 -20.03 0.68
CA LYS A 276 -19.68 -21.48 1.02
C LYS A 276 -18.34 -22.23 0.90
N ASN A 277 -17.43 -21.77 0.06
CA ASN A 277 -16.10 -22.34 -0.12
C ASN A 277 -15.06 -21.83 0.88
N GLY A 278 -15.48 -21.08 1.91
CA GLY A 278 -14.59 -20.51 2.92
C GLY A 278 -13.83 -19.26 2.48
N GLN A 279 -14.03 -18.78 1.25
CA GLN A 279 -13.43 -17.52 0.81
C GLN A 279 -14.13 -16.31 1.44
N TYR A 280 -13.38 -15.24 1.59
CA TYR A 280 -13.89 -13.96 2.07
C TYR A 280 -14.02 -12.99 0.91
N ARG A 281 -15.03 -12.12 1.01
CA ARG A 281 -15.19 -10.98 0.14
C ARG A 281 -15.25 -9.72 0.97
N TYR A 282 -14.34 -8.79 0.72
CA TYR A 282 -14.38 -7.47 1.30
C TYR A 282 -15.59 -6.70 0.77
N LEU A 283 -16.40 -6.15 1.66
CA LEU A 283 -17.58 -5.38 1.29
C LEU A 283 -17.39 -3.90 1.48
N ALA A 284 -16.82 -3.50 2.62
CA ALA A 284 -16.76 -2.10 2.99
C ALA A 284 -15.74 -1.85 4.10
N GLU A 285 -15.27 -0.61 4.15
CA GLU A 285 -14.50 -0.07 5.25
C GLU A 285 -15.31 1.02 5.95
N TYR A 286 -15.23 1.04 7.25
CA TYR A 286 -15.92 1.96 8.10
C TYR A 286 -14.94 2.66 9.03
N ALA A 287 -14.91 3.99 9.00
CA ALA A 287 -14.06 4.77 9.89
C ALA A 287 -14.58 4.74 11.32
N LEU A 288 -13.75 4.36 12.28
CA LEU A 288 -14.12 4.36 13.70
C LEU A 288 -14.41 5.77 14.24
N ALA A 289 -13.80 6.79 13.68
CA ALA A 289 -13.95 8.20 14.08
C ALA A 289 -15.10 8.95 13.40
N GLY A 290 -15.98 8.28 12.65
CA GLY A 290 -17.14 8.91 12.02
C GLY A 290 -16.83 9.89 10.88
N SER A 291 -15.58 9.99 10.42
CA SER A 291 -15.20 10.85 9.30
C SER A 291 -15.57 10.20 7.96
N ALA A 292 -16.13 10.99 7.05
CA ALA A 292 -16.43 10.54 5.71
C ALA A 292 -15.14 10.25 4.95
N PHE A 293 -14.93 8.99 4.58
CA PHE A 293 -13.90 8.64 3.61
C PHE A 293 -14.27 9.21 2.25
N PHE A 294 -13.25 9.48 1.45
CA PHE A 294 -13.43 9.63 0.03
C PHE A 294 -13.83 8.26 -0.55
N MET A 295 -15.13 7.99 -0.54
CA MET A 295 -15.69 6.86 -1.25
C MET A 295 -16.12 7.34 -2.62
N PRO A 296 -15.66 6.71 -3.70
CA PRO A 296 -16.17 7.03 -5.03
C PRO A 296 -17.66 6.73 -5.08
N LYS A 297 -18.43 7.69 -5.54
CA LYS A 297 -19.90 7.58 -5.64
C LYS A 297 -20.40 6.46 -6.56
N THR A 298 -19.55 5.90 -7.40
CA THR A 298 -19.94 5.07 -8.54
C THR A 298 -19.89 3.58 -8.31
N GLU A 299 -19.19 3.07 -7.30
CA GLU A 299 -19.11 1.63 -7.05
C GLU A 299 -20.07 1.11 -6.01
N GLN A 300 -20.84 2.00 -5.53
CA GLN A 300 -21.93 1.65 -4.67
C GLN A 300 -23.02 1.08 -5.52
N ILE A 301 -23.54 -0.01 -5.11
CA ILE A 301 -24.95 -0.31 -5.36
C ILE A 301 -25.12 -1.40 -6.35
N ASN A 302 -24.78 -2.49 -5.83
CA ASN A 302 -25.43 -3.74 -6.07
C ASN A 302 -26.17 -4.13 -4.77
N SER A 303 -26.75 -5.31 -4.75
CA SER A 303 -27.43 -5.88 -3.56
C SER A 303 -26.58 -5.89 -2.28
N GLU A 304 -25.25 -5.82 -2.41
CA GLU A 304 -24.30 -5.79 -1.30
C GLU A 304 -24.32 -4.46 -0.54
N CYS A 305 -24.63 -3.37 -1.22
CA CYS A 305 -24.77 -2.06 -0.58
C CYS A 305 -25.93 -2.00 0.42
N LYS A 306 -26.98 -2.78 0.19
CA LYS A 306 -28.13 -2.88 1.08
C LYS A 306 -27.73 -3.52 2.40
N ALA A 307 -26.98 -4.60 2.32
CA ALA A 307 -26.38 -5.26 3.48
C ALA A 307 -25.42 -4.33 4.21
N PHE A 308 -24.60 -3.57 3.48
CA PHE A 308 -23.67 -2.61 4.04
C PHE A 308 -24.37 -1.48 4.82
N VAL A 309 -25.41 -0.88 4.28
CA VAL A 309 -26.18 0.17 4.98
C VAL A 309 -26.79 -0.37 6.27
N TRP A 310 -27.33 -1.58 6.24
CA TRP A 310 -27.84 -2.25 7.42
C TRP A 310 -26.74 -2.48 8.48
N LEU A 311 -25.60 -3.03 8.07
CA LEU A 311 -24.46 -3.27 8.95
C LEU A 311 -23.89 -1.96 9.51
N GLN A 312 -23.80 -0.92 8.71
CA GLN A 312 -23.36 0.40 9.14
C GLN A 312 -24.26 0.98 10.22
N ASN A 313 -25.58 0.85 10.08
CA ASN A 313 -26.54 1.29 11.09
C ASN A 313 -26.40 0.49 12.38
N LYS A 314 -26.18 -0.81 12.29
CA LYS A 314 -25.92 -1.66 13.45
C LYS A 314 -24.62 -1.29 14.17
N LEU A 315 -23.56 -0.99 13.44
CA LEU A 315 -22.27 -0.55 14.00
C LEU A 315 -22.38 0.78 14.76
N LYS A 316 -23.29 1.67 14.32
CA LYS A 316 -23.58 2.94 15.01
C LYS A 316 -24.50 2.78 16.23
N GLY A 317 -24.91 1.57 16.55
CA GLY A 317 -25.88 1.33 17.66
C GLY A 317 -27.32 1.68 17.33
N SER A 318 -27.61 2.14 16.12
CA SER A 318 -28.96 2.47 15.63
C SER A 318 -29.35 1.54 14.49
N TYR A 319 -29.78 0.33 14.82
CA TYR A 319 -30.26 -0.60 13.83
C TYR A 319 -31.71 -0.30 13.42
N LYS A 320 -31.90 -0.05 12.11
CA LYS A 320 -33.21 -0.15 11.47
C LYS A 320 -33.09 -1.13 10.31
N PRO A 321 -34.00 -2.10 10.16
CA PRO A 321 -34.01 -2.98 9.02
C PRO A 321 -34.04 -2.15 7.74
N TYR A 322 -33.14 -2.45 6.80
CA TYR A 322 -33.18 -1.81 5.50
C TYR A 322 -34.35 -2.38 4.71
N THR A 323 -35.31 -1.52 4.36
CA THR A 323 -36.41 -1.85 3.46
C THR A 323 -36.25 -1.07 2.17
N ASP A 324 -36.11 -1.76 1.06
CA ASP A 324 -36.24 -1.16 -0.26
C ASP A 324 -37.73 -1.08 -0.64
N LYS A 325 -38.13 -0.07 -1.40
CA LYS A 325 -39.49 0.04 -1.89
C LYS A 325 -39.89 -1.25 -2.62
N GLY A 326 -40.78 -2.02 -2.02
CA GLY A 326 -41.30 -3.25 -2.59
C GLY A 326 -40.47 -4.52 -2.37
N ARG A 327 -39.33 -4.49 -1.67
CA ARG A 327 -38.57 -5.69 -1.31
C ARG A 327 -38.57 -5.92 0.20
N LYS A 328 -38.74 -7.17 0.59
CA LYS A 328 -38.65 -7.55 2.01
C LYS A 328 -37.24 -7.24 2.55
N ALA A 329 -37.19 -6.77 3.79
CA ALA A 329 -35.92 -6.66 4.51
C ALA A 329 -35.18 -8.01 4.47
N PRO A 330 -33.83 -8.00 4.43
CA PRO A 330 -33.06 -9.21 4.60
C PRO A 330 -33.56 -9.93 5.87
N LYS A 331 -33.93 -11.20 5.75
CA LYS A 331 -34.36 -11.99 6.91
C LYS A 331 -33.22 -12.08 7.90
N GLN A 332 -33.52 -11.83 9.15
CA GLN A 332 -32.60 -11.99 10.28
C GLN A 332 -32.25 -13.45 10.50
#